data_af37803846ebef52f97c9fafeb92975a
#
_entry.id   af37803846ebef52f97c9fafeb92975a
#
_cell.length_a   1.000
_cell.length_b   1.000
_cell.length_c   1.000
_cell.angle_alpha   90.00
_cell.angle_beta   90.00
_cell.angle_gamma   90.00
#
_symmetry.space_group_name_H-M   'P 1'
#
loop_
_entity.id
_entity.type
_entity.pdbx_description
1 polymer ?
#
loop_
_entity_poly.entity_id
_entity_poly.type
_entity_poly.pdbx_seq_one_letter_code
_entity_poly.pdbx_strand_id
1 'polypeptide(L)'
;MFEARSPGSLVRQILKVLIRRGRRFSALAAIAAIIPFGAGPVLAQTMVTDAKSGPAAGRSGPLNVVTSSVSRVLTIVRSQPADAMETDKRRAEIRQAAVELFDFDEMSRLLLGQRWTDAAPEEQQDFVVLFTDLLERAYLNTLGNYRLATITFQGETISGSLAQVQSRMAAGKGAVAIEYRLLERDGRWAVYDVAVDGVSLISNYRSQFNSLLKRMSFAQLLDRMRNREASVAPRQDEGR
;
A
#
# COMPACT_ATOMS: atom_id res chain seq x y z
N MET A 1 15.42 35.70 -7.89
CA MET A 1 13.98 35.59 -7.70
C MET A 1 13.60 34.14 -7.94
N PHE A 2 13.70 33.32 -6.88
CA PHE A 2 13.45 31.87 -6.93
C PHE A 2 11.99 31.63 -6.51
N GLU A 3 11.15 31.26 -7.46
CA GLU A 3 9.78 30.83 -7.15
C GLU A 3 9.82 29.46 -6.47
N ALA A 4 9.41 29.42 -5.22
CA ALA A 4 9.23 28.21 -4.44
C ALA A 4 8.07 27.39 -5.04
N ARG A 5 8.39 26.33 -5.76
CA ARG A 5 7.41 25.33 -6.21
C ARG A 5 6.79 24.66 -5.01
N SER A 6 5.50 24.89 -4.83
CA SER A 6 4.65 24.34 -3.76
C SER A 6 4.74 22.81 -3.71
N PRO A 7 5.00 22.19 -2.54
CA PRO A 7 5.16 20.74 -2.37
C PRO A 7 3.88 19.93 -2.66
N GLY A 8 2.75 20.60 -2.83
CA GLY A 8 1.48 19.95 -3.20
C GLY A 8 1.39 19.42 -4.64
N SER A 9 2.40 19.70 -5.50
CA SER A 9 2.37 19.27 -6.90
C SER A 9 2.69 17.80 -7.08
N LEU A 10 3.57 17.20 -6.25
CA LEU A 10 4.03 15.83 -6.41
C LEU A 10 2.95 14.81 -6.05
N VAL A 11 2.23 15.04 -4.95
CA VAL A 11 1.12 14.17 -4.52
C VAL A 11 -0.07 14.32 -5.48
N ARG A 12 -0.33 15.54 -5.98
CA ARG A 12 -1.31 15.76 -7.06
C ARG A 12 -0.87 15.11 -8.37
N GLN A 13 0.43 14.98 -8.63
CA GLN A 13 0.94 14.31 -9.82
C GLN A 13 0.86 12.78 -9.69
N ILE A 14 1.19 12.20 -8.53
CA ILE A 14 0.99 10.76 -8.27
C ILE A 14 -0.50 10.43 -8.33
N LEU A 15 -1.34 11.23 -7.71
CA LEU A 15 -2.80 11.07 -7.75
C LEU A 15 -3.37 11.31 -9.17
N LYS A 16 -2.84 12.28 -9.94
CA LYS A 16 -3.26 12.53 -11.33
C LYS A 16 -2.82 11.43 -12.29
N VAL A 17 -1.67 10.81 -12.09
CA VAL A 17 -1.23 9.66 -12.89
C VAL A 17 -2.10 8.44 -12.59
N LEU A 18 -2.46 8.22 -11.34
CA LEU A 18 -3.40 7.18 -10.92
C LEU A 18 -4.81 7.41 -11.51
N ILE A 19 -5.31 8.64 -11.47
CA ILE A 19 -6.64 9.02 -11.98
C ILE A 19 -6.67 9.04 -13.52
N ARG A 20 -5.59 9.44 -14.20
CA ARG A 20 -5.55 9.51 -15.68
C ARG A 20 -5.54 8.13 -16.34
N ARG A 21 -5.01 7.10 -15.71
CA ARG A 21 -5.09 5.72 -16.21
C ARG A 21 -6.47 5.08 -16.02
N GLY A 22 -7.22 5.45 -14.99
CA GLY A 22 -8.60 4.96 -14.76
C GLY A 22 -9.65 5.51 -15.73
N ARG A 23 -9.37 6.61 -16.44
CA ARG A 23 -10.35 7.26 -17.34
C ARG A 23 -10.36 6.77 -18.79
N ARG A 24 -9.55 5.78 -19.16
CA ARG A 24 -9.51 5.24 -20.53
C ARG A 24 -10.19 3.89 -20.73
N PHE A 25 -10.91 3.37 -19.72
CA PHE A 25 -11.75 2.17 -19.87
C PHE A 25 -13.22 2.47 -19.56
N SER A 26 -13.82 3.38 -20.30
CA SER A 26 -15.25 3.58 -20.32
C SER A 26 -15.71 4.02 -21.70
N ALA A 27 -15.67 3.11 -22.65
CA ALA A 27 -16.51 3.12 -23.85
C ALA A 27 -16.39 1.74 -24.50
N LEU A 28 -17.39 0.92 -24.31
CA LEU A 28 -17.90 -0.13 -25.16
C LEU A 28 -18.40 -1.32 -24.31
N ALA A 29 -19.69 -1.36 -24.06
CA ALA A 29 -20.56 -2.49 -24.32
C ALA A 29 -21.95 -2.23 -23.71
N ALA A 30 -22.75 -1.51 -24.42
CA ALA A 30 -24.22 -1.68 -24.34
C ALA A 30 -24.59 -2.80 -25.32
N ILE A 31 -25.00 -3.96 -24.84
CA ILE A 31 -25.96 -4.84 -25.55
C ILE A 31 -26.79 -5.54 -24.48
N ALA A 32 -28.07 -5.26 -24.59
CA ALA A 32 -29.14 -5.84 -23.83
C ALA A 32 -29.36 -7.34 -24.16
N ALA A 33 -29.71 -8.12 -23.16
CA ALA A 33 -30.55 -9.28 -23.36
C ALA A 33 -31.49 -9.44 -22.15
N ILE A 34 -32.71 -9.07 -22.37
CA ILE A 34 -33.90 -9.35 -21.53
C ILE A 34 -34.25 -10.83 -21.69
N ILE A 35 -34.26 -11.57 -20.59
CA ILE A 35 -35.04 -12.80 -20.49
C ILE A 35 -35.74 -12.80 -19.13
N PRO A 36 -37.11 -12.81 -19.12
CA PRO A 36 -37.84 -13.00 -17.88
C PRO A 36 -38.09 -14.49 -17.66
N PHE A 37 -37.75 -15.02 -16.51
CA PHE A 37 -38.29 -16.33 -16.12
C PHE A 37 -38.58 -16.42 -14.62
N GLY A 38 -39.86 -16.54 -14.33
CA GLY A 38 -40.44 -17.46 -13.37
C GLY A 38 -40.19 -17.25 -11.89
N ALA A 39 -41.21 -16.70 -11.22
CA ALA A 39 -41.36 -16.76 -9.77
C ALA A 39 -41.64 -18.20 -9.32
N GLY A 40 -40.79 -18.73 -8.44
CA GLY A 40 -41.08 -19.91 -7.63
C GLY A 40 -40.65 -19.63 -6.18
N PRO A 41 -41.49 -19.91 -5.17
CA PRO A 41 -41.12 -19.67 -3.79
C PRO A 41 -40.16 -20.76 -3.31
N VAL A 42 -38.91 -20.45 -3.12
CA VAL A 42 -37.99 -21.32 -2.42
C VAL A 42 -38.02 -20.97 -0.93
N LEU A 43 -38.51 -21.95 -0.18
CA LEU A 43 -38.49 -21.94 1.31
C LEU A 43 -37.10 -21.65 1.81
N ALA A 44 -36.93 -20.56 2.55
CA ALA A 44 -35.73 -20.21 3.28
C ALA A 44 -35.54 -21.23 4.42
N GLN A 45 -34.67 -22.19 4.24
CA GLN A 45 -34.11 -22.94 5.33
C GLN A 45 -32.95 -22.13 5.89
N THR A 46 -33.20 -21.42 6.97
CA THR A 46 -32.16 -20.82 7.82
C THR A 46 -31.35 -21.96 8.46
N MET A 47 -30.25 -22.33 7.83
CA MET A 47 -29.17 -23.02 8.54
C MET A 47 -28.37 -22.00 9.33
N VAL A 48 -28.76 -21.83 10.60
CA VAL A 48 -27.91 -21.24 11.61
C VAL A 48 -26.78 -22.22 11.88
N THR A 49 -25.66 -22.04 11.18
CA THR A 49 -24.41 -22.68 11.57
C THR A 49 -23.78 -21.78 12.63
N ASP A 50 -23.99 -22.19 13.88
CA ASP A 50 -23.25 -21.73 15.05
C ASP A 50 -21.77 -22.07 14.86
N ALA A 51 -21.03 -21.23 14.15
CA ALA A 51 -19.58 -21.20 14.20
C ALA A 51 -19.17 -20.45 15.48
N LYS A 52 -19.23 -21.15 16.59
CA LYS A 52 -18.69 -20.73 17.88
C LYS A 52 -17.15 -20.74 17.78
N SER A 53 -16.61 -19.75 17.10
CA SER A 53 -15.20 -19.36 17.24
C SER A 53 -15.10 -18.48 18.48
N GLY A 54 -14.82 -19.11 19.61
CA GLY A 54 -14.52 -18.38 20.83
C GLY A 54 -13.31 -17.45 20.59
N PRO A 55 -13.26 -16.28 21.25
CA PRO A 55 -12.13 -15.39 21.13
C PRO A 55 -10.89 -16.12 21.68
N ALA A 56 -9.95 -16.46 20.79
CA ALA A 56 -8.60 -16.83 21.18
C ALA A 56 -8.01 -15.61 21.90
N ALA A 57 -7.97 -15.66 23.21
CA ALA A 57 -7.42 -14.62 24.05
C ALA A 57 -5.98 -14.30 23.59
N GLY A 58 -5.74 -13.08 23.14
CA GLY A 58 -4.42 -12.51 22.96
C GLY A 58 -3.97 -12.15 21.53
N ARG A 59 -4.71 -12.47 20.47
CA ARG A 59 -4.31 -12.13 19.11
C ARG A 59 -5.14 -10.96 18.55
N SER A 60 -4.48 -9.85 18.25
CA SER A 60 -5.14 -8.74 17.59
C SER A 60 -5.54 -9.12 16.16
N GLY A 61 -6.83 -8.97 15.80
CA GLY A 61 -7.31 -9.18 14.44
C GLY A 61 -6.71 -8.17 13.45
N PRO A 62 -6.81 -8.44 12.12
CA PRO A 62 -6.20 -7.59 11.10
C PRO A 62 -6.69 -6.13 11.15
N LEU A 63 -7.97 -5.89 11.40
CA LEU A 63 -8.50 -4.54 11.57
C LEU A 63 -7.83 -3.79 12.73
N ASN A 64 -7.67 -4.45 13.86
CA ASN A 64 -7.02 -3.85 15.05
C ASN A 64 -5.55 -3.55 14.80
N VAL A 65 -4.82 -4.44 14.11
CA VAL A 65 -3.41 -4.25 13.73
C VAL A 65 -3.27 -3.01 12.86
N VAL A 66 -4.07 -2.88 11.80
CA VAL A 66 -4.01 -1.73 10.90
C VAL A 66 -4.45 -0.45 11.61
N THR A 67 -5.57 -0.49 12.34
CA THR A 67 -6.12 0.69 13.04
C THR A 67 -5.14 1.26 14.05
N SER A 68 -4.54 0.41 14.89
CA SER A 68 -3.59 0.84 15.91
C SER A 68 -2.31 1.43 15.28
N SER A 69 -1.75 0.79 14.26
CA SER A 69 -0.55 1.27 13.57
C SER A 69 -0.80 2.59 12.85
N VAL A 70 -1.89 2.71 12.10
CA VAL A 70 -2.27 3.94 11.40
C VAL A 70 -2.55 5.08 12.39
N SER A 71 -3.26 4.81 13.50
CA SER A 71 -3.51 5.82 14.54
C SER A 71 -2.22 6.30 15.20
N ARG A 72 -1.28 5.39 15.48
CA ARG A 72 0.05 5.73 15.99
C ARG A 72 0.80 6.66 15.02
N VAL A 73 0.86 6.30 13.74
CA VAL A 73 1.51 7.13 12.71
C VAL A 73 0.85 8.50 12.61
N LEU A 74 -0.49 8.58 12.58
CA LEU A 74 -1.20 9.86 12.54
C LEU A 74 -0.91 10.74 13.76
N THR A 75 -0.81 10.15 14.95
CA THR A 75 -0.43 10.87 16.18
C THR A 75 0.97 11.46 16.05
N ILE A 76 1.94 10.68 15.58
CA ILE A 76 3.31 11.13 15.34
C ILE A 76 3.34 12.24 14.26
N VAL A 77 2.60 12.07 13.15
CA VAL A 77 2.54 13.06 12.06
C VAL A 77 1.90 14.39 12.50
N ARG A 78 0.96 14.35 13.43
CA ARG A 78 0.29 15.53 13.98
C ARG A 78 1.14 16.30 14.97
N SER A 79 2.09 15.66 15.66
CA SER A 79 3.03 16.36 16.53
C SER A 79 3.91 17.30 15.69
N GLN A 80 4.23 18.48 16.25
CA GLN A 80 5.17 19.42 15.62
C GLN A 80 6.50 19.29 16.31
N PRO A 81 7.57 18.87 15.58
CA PRO A 81 8.89 18.80 16.17
C PRO A 81 9.40 20.21 16.49
N ALA A 82 10.02 20.36 17.64
CA ALA A 82 10.59 21.63 18.08
C ALA A 82 11.93 21.93 17.39
N ASP A 83 12.70 20.88 17.05
CA ASP A 83 14.03 20.99 16.47
C ASP A 83 14.37 19.83 15.51
N ALA A 84 15.61 19.80 15.01
CA ALA A 84 16.10 18.79 14.10
C ALA A 84 16.18 17.40 14.77
N MET A 85 16.60 17.33 16.04
CA MET A 85 16.72 16.07 16.78
C MET A 85 15.33 15.42 16.97
N GLU A 86 14.34 16.20 17.32
CA GLU A 86 12.95 15.72 17.43
C GLU A 86 12.37 15.30 16.07
N THR A 87 12.80 15.96 14.99
CA THR A 87 12.46 15.56 13.62
C THR A 87 13.01 14.18 13.28
N ASP A 88 14.26 13.90 13.62
CA ASP A 88 14.90 12.61 13.37
C ASP A 88 14.29 11.50 14.24
N LYS A 89 14.01 11.79 15.50
CA LYS A 89 13.28 10.88 16.40
C LYS A 89 11.91 10.51 15.82
N ARG A 90 11.16 11.50 15.36
CA ARG A 90 9.85 11.30 14.73
C ARG A 90 9.93 10.41 13.47
N ARG A 91 10.95 10.61 12.64
CA ARG A 91 11.20 9.73 11.48
C ARG A 91 11.47 8.29 11.90
N ALA A 92 12.30 8.10 12.92
CA ALA A 92 12.60 6.78 13.47
C ALA A 92 11.35 6.09 14.03
N GLU A 93 10.48 6.82 14.74
CA GLU A 93 9.22 6.28 15.27
C GLU A 93 8.24 5.86 14.16
N ILE A 94 8.14 6.65 13.08
CA ILE A 94 7.31 6.28 11.91
C ILE A 94 7.90 5.05 11.20
N ARG A 95 9.22 5.00 11.02
CA ARG A 95 9.92 3.83 10.46
C ARG A 95 9.63 2.58 11.29
N GLN A 96 9.73 2.68 12.60
CA GLN A 96 9.45 1.57 13.51
C GLN A 96 8.00 1.08 13.36
N ALA A 97 7.03 1.99 13.33
CA ALA A 97 5.63 1.65 13.12
C ALA A 97 5.40 0.97 11.76
N ALA A 98 6.12 1.37 10.72
CA ALA A 98 6.06 0.73 9.41
C ALA A 98 6.64 -0.69 9.44
N VAL A 99 7.82 -0.90 10.05
CA VAL A 99 8.45 -2.22 10.19
C VAL A 99 7.57 -3.19 11.00
N GLU A 100 6.86 -2.68 11.98
CA GLU A 100 5.92 -3.50 12.77
C GLU A 100 4.66 -3.89 11.98
N LEU A 101 4.21 -3.03 11.06
CA LEU A 101 2.97 -3.25 10.29
C LEU A 101 3.20 -4.05 9.00
N PHE A 102 4.29 -3.77 8.27
CA PHE A 102 4.51 -4.31 6.93
C PHE A 102 5.40 -5.56 6.94
N ASP A 103 5.08 -6.52 6.07
CA ASP A 103 5.93 -7.66 5.73
C ASP A 103 6.77 -7.28 4.49
N PHE A 104 7.91 -6.62 4.69
CA PHE A 104 8.77 -6.18 3.59
C PHE A 104 9.41 -7.35 2.82
N ASP A 105 9.59 -8.51 3.46
CA ASP A 105 10.06 -9.74 2.81
C ASP A 105 9.02 -10.22 1.80
N GLU A 106 7.76 -10.35 2.23
CA GLU A 106 6.67 -10.78 1.37
C GLU A 106 6.39 -9.75 0.26
N MET A 107 6.43 -8.45 0.58
CA MET A 107 6.34 -7.37 -0.40
C MET A 107 7.41 -7.49 -1.48
N SER A 108 8.66 -7.73 -1.09
CA SER A 108 9.81 -7.89 -2.00
C SER A 108 9.66 -9.15 -2.86
N ARG A 109 9.27 -10.27 -2.25
CA ARG A 109 9.01 -11.53 -2.94
C ARG A 109 7.93 -11.36 -4.02
N LEU A 110 6.82 -10.75 -3.67
CA LEU A 110 5.72 -10.49 -4.59
C LEU A 110 6.11 -9.50 -5.69
N LEU A 111 6.92 -8.52 -5.38
CA LEU A 111 7.40 -7.50 -6.33
C LEU A 111 8.31 -8.09 -7.38
N LEU A 112 9.29 -8.90 -6.98
CA LEU A 112 10.29 -9.48 -7.88
C LEU A 112 9.76 -10.74 -8.61
N GLY A 113 8.79 -11.48 -8.01
CA GLY A 113 8.26 -12.71 -8.58
C GLY A 113 9.34 -13.75 -8.83
N GLN A 114 9.48 -14.25 -10.07
CA GLN A 114 10.48 -15.26 -10.42
C GLN A 114 11.92 -14.80 -10.11
N ARG A 115 12.23 -13.51 -10.24
CA ARG A 115 13.55 -12.97 -9.92
C ARG A 115 13.94 -13.15 -8.47
N TRP A 116 12.96 -13.17 -7.57
CA TRP A 116 13.19 -13.47 -6.17
C TRP A 116 13.73 -14.89 -5.98
N THR A 117 13.12 -15.87 -6.64
CA THR A 117 13.54 -17.26 -6.56
C THR A 117 14.91 -17.51 -7.17
N ASP A 118 15.27 -16.73 -8.20
CA ASP A 118 16.54 -16.84 -8.91
C ASP A 118 17.70 -16.14 -8.17
N ALA A 119 17.40 -15.24 -7.23
CA ALA A 119 18.38 -14.45 -6.49
C ALA A 119 19.00 -15.24 -5.33
N ALA A 120 20.27 -15.01 -5.05
CA ALA A 120 20.94 -15.55 -3.87
C ALA A 120 20.32 -14.98 -2.57
N PRO A 121 20.37 -15.73 -1.44
CA PRO A 121 19.79 -15.25 -0.17
C PRO A 121 20.31 -13.88 0.27
N GLU A 122 21.58 -13.61 0.06
CA GLU A 122 22.22 -12.33 0.37
C GLU A 122 21.64 -11.20 -0.51
N GLU A 123 21.42 -11.45 -1.79
CA GLU A 123 20.81 -10.49 -2.71
C GLU A 123 19.35 -10.22 -2.38
N GLN A 124 18.62 -11.25 -1.92
CA GLN A 124 17.25 -11.10 -1.43
C GLN A 124 17.22 -10.16 -0.22
N GLN A 125 18.09 -10.38 0.76
CA GLN A 125 18.19 -9.58 1.95
C GLN A 125 18.58 -8.13 1.65
N ASP A 126 19.58 -7.93 0.81
CA ASP A 126 19.98 -6.62 0.31
C ASP A 126 18.81 -5.89 -0.36
N PHE A 127 18.05 -6.60 -1.19
CA PHE A 127 16.88 -6.01 -1.85
C PHE A 127 15.81 -5.56 -0.85
N VAL A 128 15.50 -6.38 0.17
CA VAL A 128 14.53 -6.01 1.23
C VAL A 128 14.94 -4.71 1.91
N VAL A 129 16.20 -4.61 2.33
CA VAL A 129 16.74 -3.41 2.98
C VAL A 129 16.64 -2.19 2.06
N LEU A 130 17.08 -2.32 0.82
CA LEU A 130 17.09 -1.23 -0.16
C LEU A 130 15.68 -0.81 -0.59
N PHE A 131 14.75 -1.76 -0.69
CA PHE A 131 13.36 -1.48 -1.01
C PHE A 131 12.63 -0.78 0.14
N THR A 132 12.87 -1.21 1.38
CA THR A 132 12.37 -0.54 2.57
C THR A 132 12.83 0.92 2.63
N ASP A 133 14.13 1.15 2.41
CA ASP A 133 14.73 2.49 2.38
C ASP A 133 14.17 3.36 1.21
N LEU A 134 13.91 2.74 0.05
CA LEU A 134 13.27 3.42 -1.08
C LEU A 134 11.84 3.88 -0.73
N LEU A 135 11.03 3.00 -0.12
CA LEU A 135 9.67 3.33 0.31
C LEU A 135 9.68 4.42 1.39
N GLU A 136 10.60 4.32 2.34
CA GLU A 136 10.78 5.34 3.38
C GLU A 136 11.02 6.71 2.74
N ARG A 137 12.01 6.84 1.86
CA ARG A 137 12.30 8.11 1.18
C ARG A 137 11.16 8.63 0.34
N ALA A 138 10.43 7.74 -0.33
CA ALA A 138 9.32 8.11 -1.19
C ALA A 138 8.13 8.67 -0.40
N TYR A 139 7.85 8.13 0.79
CA TYR A 139 6.61 8.41 1.51
C TYR A 139 6.80 9.23 2.79
N LEU A 140 7.89 9.08 3.57
CA LEU A 140 8.05 9.79 4.84
C LEU A 140 7.97 11.31 4.70
N ASN A 141 8.60 11.87 3.67
CA ASN A 141 8.60 13.32 3.43
C ASN A 141 7.21 13.85 3.05
N THR A 142 6.29 12.99 2.62
CA THR A 142 4.94 13.37 2.22
C THR A 142 3.91 13.23 3.34
N LEU A 143 4.22 12.46 4.38
CA LEU A 143 3.29 12.21 5.49
C LEU A 143 2.86 13.49 6.21
N GLY A 144 3.73 14.49 6.30
CA GLY A 144 3.41 15.80 6.87
C GLY A 144 2.22 16.50 6.20
N ASN A 145 1.96 16.21 4.92
CA ASN A 145 0.82 16.76 4.17
C ASN A 145 -0.53 16.20 4.63
N TYR A 146 -0.51 15.09 5.38
CA TYR A 146 -1.71 14.38 5.86
C TYR A 146 -2.00 14.63 7.34
N ARG A 147 -1.40 15.66 7.95
CA ARG A 147 -1.62 16.00 9.37
C ARG A 147 -3.11 16.22 9.71
N LEU A 148 -3.87 16.76 8.77
CA LEU A 148 -5.30 17.02 8.91
C LEU A 148 -6.18 15.92 8.29
N ALA A 149 -5.58 14.82 7.83
CA ALA A 149 -6.34 13.72 7.26
C ALA A 149 -7.16 13.00 8.34
N THR A 150 -8.37 12.61 7.97
CA THR A 150 -9.23 11.74 8.76
C THR A 150 -9.31 10.40 8.05
N ILE A 151 -9.09 9.31 8.80
CA ILE A 151 -9.20 7.95 8.29
C ILE A 151 -10.37 7.26 9.00
N THR A 152 -11.30 6.73 8.20
CA THR A 152 -12.46 5.98 8.67
C THR A 152 -12.32 4.54 8.17
N PHE A 153 -12.20 3.59 9.08
CA PHE A 153 -12.17 2.17 8.75
C PHE A 153 -13.59 1.67 8.46
N GLN A 154 -13.73 0.84 7.42
CA GLN A 154 -15.02 0.37 6.93
C GLN A 154 -15.27 -1.10 7.28
N GLY A 155 -14.24 -1.82 7.71
CA GLY A 155 -14.32 -3.23 8.12
C GLY A 155 -13.17 -4.07 7.58
N GLU A 156 -13.28 -5.36 7.83
CA GLU A 156 -12.32 -6.37 7.38
C GLU A 156 -13.03 -7.58 6.78
N THR A 157 -12.32 -8.30 5.91
CA THR A 157 -12.69 -9.62 5.40
C THR A 157 -11.51 -10.55 5.64
N ILE A 158 -11.75 -11.72 6.22
CA ILE A 158 -10.71 -12.73 6.52
C ILE A 158 -11.04 -13.99 5.73
N SER A 159 -10.03 -14.56 5.09
CA SER A 159 -10.11 -15.83 4.35
C SER A 159 -8.85 -16.66 4.60
N GLY A 160 -8.93 -17.60 5.53
CA GLY A 160 -7.77 -18.38 5.99
C GLY A 160 -6.70 -17.47 6.59
N SER A 161 -5.48 -17.54 6.05
CA SER A 161 -4.34 -16.70 6.44
C SER A 161 -4.27 -15.36 5.71
N LEU A 162 -5.28 -15.03 4.91
CA LEU A 162 -5.36 -13.75 4.19
C LEU A 162 -6.45 -12.87 4.77
N ALA A 163 -6.21 -11.57 4.82
CA ALA A 163 -7.21 -10.59 5.21
C ALA A 163 -7.11 -9.33 4.35
N GLN A 164 -8.21 -8.61 4.31
CA GLN A 164 -8.35 -7.32 3.67
C GLN A 164 -9.02 -6.36 4.63
N VAL A 165 -8.39 -5.24 4.91
CA VAL A 165 -8.95 -4.15 5.72
C VAL A 165 -9.22 -2.97 4.80
N GLN A 166 -10.40 -2.38 4.90
CA GLN A 166 -10.81 -1.25 4.08
C GLN A 166 -10.94 0.02 4.91
N SER A 167 -10.47 1.13 4.35
CA SER A 167 -10.63 2.46 4.94
C SER A 167 -10.86 3.53 3.88
N ARG A 168 -11.34 4.68 4.31
CA ARG A 168 -11.38 5.91 3.53
C ARG A 168 -10.58 6.99 4.23
N MET A 169 -9.68 7.62 3.49
CA MET A 169 -8.91 8.76 3.96
C MET A 169 -9.46 10.03 3.32
N ALA A 170 -9.92 10.96 4.13
CA ALA A 170 -10.33 12.29 3.70
C ALA A 170 -9.19 13.28 3.99
N ALA A 171 -8.76 14.03 2.98
CA ALA A 171 -7.74 15.05 3.08
C ALA A 171 -8.12 16.25 2.17
N GLY A 172 -8.39 17.41 2.76
CA GLY A 172 -8.87 18.58 2.03
C GLY A 172 -10.26 18.35 1.42
N LYS A 173 -10.38 18.58 0.09
CA LYS A 173 -11.66 18.44 -0.63
C LYS A 173 -11.92 17.06 -1.22
N GLY A 174 -11.05 16.09 -1.00
CA GLY A 174 -11.15 14.76 -1.58
C GLY A 174 -11.11 13.65 -0.54
N ALA A 175 -11.64 12.48 -0.92
CA ALA A 175 -11.50 11.25 -0.16
C ALA A 175 -10.99 10.15 -1.09
N VAL A 176 -10.11 9.29 -0.60
CA VAL A 176 -9.55 8.16 -1.31
C VAL A 176 -9.88 6.86 -0.55
N ALA A 177 -10.13 5.79 -1.29
CA ALA A 177 -10.28 4.47 -0.72
C ALA A 177 -8.88 3.85 -0.52
N ILE A 178 -8.64 3.27 0.66
CA ILE A 178 -7.41 2.56 0.96
C ILE A 178 -7.78 1.14 1.38
N GLU A 179 -7.17 0.17 0.73
CA GLU A 179 -7.28 -1.25 1.00
C GLU A 179 -5.92 -1.77 1.45
N TYR A 180 -5.89 -2.39 2.63
CA TYR A 180 -4.72 -3.06 3.18
C TYR A 180 -4.91 -4.57 3.00
N ARG A 181 -3.94 -5.25 2.40
CA ARG A 181 -3.93 -6.70 2.25
C ARG A 181 -2.93 -7.29 3.22
N LEU A 182 -3.39 -8.22 4.05
CA LEU A 182 -2.60 -8.80 5.12
C LEU A 182 -2.46 -10.29 4.96
N LEU A 183 -1.33 -10.80 5.44
CA LEU A 183 -1.02 -12.21 5.59
C LEU A 183 -0.80 -12.50 7.08
N GLU A 184 -1.39 -13.60 7.55
CA GLU A 184 -1.07 -14.16 8.85
C GLU A 184 0.08 -15.15 8.74
N ARG A 185 1.13 -14.92 9.50
CA ARG A 185 2.25 -15.83 9.66
C ARG A 185 2.63 -15.91 11.14
N ASP A 186 2.74 -17.11 11.67
CA ASP A 186 3.09 -17.36 13.09
C ASP A 186 2.19 -16.64 14.09
N GLY A 187 0.91 -16.51 13.74
CA GLY A 187 -0.09 -15.83 14.57
C GLY A 187 -0.02 -14.31 14.57
N ARG A 188 0.72 -13.72 13.63
CA ARG A 188 0.85 -12.27 13.45
C ARG A 188 0.32 -11.87 12.07
N TRP A 189 -0.55 -10.88 12.06
CA TRP A 189 -1.00 -10.22 10.83
C TRP A 189 -0.01 -9.13 10.41
N ALA A 190 0.42 -9.15 9.14
CA ALA A 190 1.27 -8.10 8.56
C ALA A 190 0.77 -7.72 7.17
N VAL A 191 0.92 -6.44 6.82
CA VAL A 191 0.49 -5.90 5.52
C VAL A 191 1.54 -6.23 4.46
N TYR A 192 1.12 -6.88 3.37
CA TYR A 192 1.99 -7.18 2.23
C TYR A 192 1.66 -6.35 0.97
N ASP A 193 0.51 -5.66 0.94
CA ASP A 193 0.17 -4.73 -0.14
C ASP A 193 -0.82 -3.67 0.34
N VAL A 194 -0.73 -2.49 -0.23
CA VAL A 194 -1.71 -1.42 -0.05
C VAL A 194 -2.20 -0.97 -1.42
N ALA A 195 -3.52 -0.89 -1.57
CA ALA A 195 -4.11 -0.31 -2.77
C ALA A 195 -4.80 1.02 -2.43
N VAL A 196 -4.56 2.03 -3.26
CA VAL A 196 -5.19 3.35 -3.18
C VAL A 196 -6.05 3.55 -4.41
N ASP A 197 -7.37 3.76 -4.21
CA ASP A 197 -8.36 3.80 -5.30
C ASP A 197 -8.23 2.63 -6.28
N GLY A 198 -7.98 1.42 -5.73
CA GLY A 198 -7.83 0.18 -6.50
C GLY A 198 -6.45 -0.05 -7.12
N VAL A 199 -5.50 0.89 -7.00
CA VAL A 199 -4.16 0.76 -7.54
C VAL A 199 -3.20 0.21 -6.49
N SER A 200 -2.77 -1.05 -6.67
CA SER A 200 -1.83 -1.74 -5.79
C SER A 200 -0.43 -1.14 -5.86
N LEU A 201 0.17 -0.92 -4.69
CA LEU A 201 1.55 -0.48 -4.53
C LEU A 201 2.52 -1.50 -5.15
N ILE A 202 2.37 -2.77 -4.79
CA ILE A 202 3.23 -3.85 -5.26
C ILE A 202 3.15 -4.01 -6.78
N SER A 203 1.95 -3.99 -7.36
CA SER A 203 1.78 -4.09 -8.81
C SER A 203 2.41 -2.92 -9.56
N ASN A 204 2.33 -1.70 -9.00
CA ASN A 204 2.94 -0.52 -9.57
C ASN A 204 4.47 -0.62 -9.58
N TYR A 205 5.08 -0.94 -8.43
CA TYR A 205 6.53 -1.13 -8.33
C TYR A 205 7.02 -2.33 -9.16
N ARG A 206 6.28 -3.46 -9.17
CA ARG A 206 6.60 -4.62 -10.02
C ARG A 206 6.76 -4.22 -11.48
N SER A 207 5.84 -3.41 -12.01
CA SER A 207 5.90 -2.94 -13.40
C SER A 207 7.16 -2.12 -13.68
N GLN A 208 7.56 -1.27 -12.72
CA GLN A 208 8.75 -0.42 -12.83
C GLN A 208 10.05 -1.25 -12.74
N PHE A 209 10.16 -2.12 -11.73
CA PHE A 209 11.33 -2.99 -11.56
C PHE A 209 11.49 -3.96 -12.73
N ASN A 210 10.41 -4.55 -13.24
CA ASN A 210 10.46 -5.39 -14.42
C ASN A 210 10.98 -4.62 -15.66
N SER A 211 10.63 -3.36 -15.80
CA SER A 211 11.14 -2.52 -16.89
C SER A 211 12.63 -2.24 -16.76
N LEU A 212 13.14 -2.07 -15.53
CA LEU A 212 14.57 -1.93 -15.27
C LEU A 212 15.31 -3.25 -15.51
N LEU A 213 14.81 -4.36 -14.99
CA LEU A 213 15.40 -5.70 -15.10
C LEU A 213 15.41 -6.28 -16.53
N LYS A 214 14.69 -5.67 -17.46
CA LYS A 214 14.86 -5.95 -18.92
C LYS A 214 16.15 -5.36 -19.51
N ARG A 215 16.77 -4.40 -18.83
CA ARG A 215 17.90 -3.60 -19.33
C ARG A 215 19.17 -3.75 -18.50
N MET A 216 19.08 -4.37 -17.33
CA MET A 216 20.20 -4.54 -16.41
C MET A 216 20.04 -5.83 -15.59
N SER A 217 21.15 -6.32 -15.06
CA SER A 217 21.15 -7.47 -14.14
C SER A 217 20.60 -7.09 -12.77
N PHE A 218 20.26 -8.09 -11.94
CA PHE A 218 19.78 -7.85 -10.59
C PHE A 218 20.86 -7.19 -9.71
N ALA A 219 22.12 -7.62 -9.82
CA ALA A 219 23.24 -6.98 -9.13
C ALA A 219 23.38 -5.48 -9.49
N GLN A 220 23.28 -5.15 -10.79
CA GLN A 220 23.30 -3.75 -11.24
C GLN A 220 22.11 -2.94 -10.69
N LEU A 221 20.94 -3.57 -10.54
CA LEU A 221 19.79 -2.92 -9.91
C LEU A 221 20.08 -2.62 -8.43
N LEU A 222 20.61 -3.59 -7.67
CA LEU A 222 20.99 -3.39 -6.26
C LEU A 222 22.00 -2.26 -6.11
N ASP A 223 23.03 -2.20 -6.96
CA ASP A 223 24.02 -1.13 -6.94
C ASP A 223 23.40 0.24 -7.21
N ARG A 224 22.48 0.35 -8.17
CA ARG A 224 21.75 1.60 -8.42
C ARG A 224 20.88 2.00 -7.24
N MET A 225 20.24 1.04 -6.58
CA MET A 225 19.45 1.32 -5.37
C MET A 225 20.35 1.81 -4.23
N ARG A 226 21.53 1.19 -4.03
CA ARG A 226 22.52 1.63 -3.03
C ARG A 226 23.03 3.04 -3.30
N ASN A 227 23.36 3.35 -4.55
CA ASN A 227 23.85 4.67 -4.96
C ASN A 227 22.74 5.74 -5.03
N ARG A 228 21.50 5.39 -4.64
CA ARG A 228 20.32 6.27 -4.71
C ARG A 228 20.01 6.79 -6.12
N GLU A 229 20.57 6.19 -7.14
CA GLU A 229 20.34 6.51 -8.56
C GLU A 229 19.04 5.91 -9.08
N ALA A 230 18.49 4.94 -8.37
CA ALA A 230 17.16 4.40 -8.64
C ALA A 230 16.10 5.39 -8.16
N SER A 231 16.00 6.52 -8.84
CA SER A 231 14.81 7.34 -8.78
C SER A 231 13.69 6.59 -9.49
N VAL A 232 12.97 5.77 -8.75
CA VAL A 232 11.74 5.11 -9.19
C VAL A 232 10.59 6.12 -9.02
N ALA A 233 10.84 7.36 -9.42
CA ALA A 233 9.79 8.33 -9.62
C ALA A 233 9.10 7.98 -10.95
N PRO A 234 7.77 7.97 -11.03
CA PRO A 234 7.06 7.76 -12.29
C PRO A 234 7.54 8.83 -13.27
N ARG A 235 8.17 8.39 -14.38
CA ARG A 235 8.56 9.28 -15.48
C ARG A 235 7.31 10.01 -15.95
N GLN A 236 7.40 11.32 -15.96
CA GLN A 236 6.53 12.14 -16.77
C GLN A 236 6.98 11.87 -18.22
N ASP A 237 6.14 11.19 -19.01
CA ASP A 237 6.25 11.30 -20.46
C ASP A 237 5.95 12.76 -20.80
N GLU A 238 7.01 13.53 -21.02
CA GLU A 238 6.90 14.81 -21.70
C GLU A 238 6.39 14.48 -23.10
N GLY A 239 5.10 14.74 -23.30
CA GLY A 239 4.46 14.60 -24.59
C GLY A 239 5.13 15.54 -25.60
N ARG A 240 5.63 14.94 -26.64
CA ARG A 240 5.93 15.56 -27.92
C ARG A 240 4.71 15.50 -28.80
#